data_bca824a28ee2282dd6e0627160b5f09a
#
_entry.id   bca824a28ee2282dd6e0627160b5f09a
#
_cell.length_a   1.000
_cell.length_b   1.000
_cell.length_c   1.000
_cell.angle_alpha   90.00
_cell.angle_beta   90.00
_cell.angle_gamma   90.00
#
_symmetry.space_group_name_H-M   'P 1'
#
loop_
_entity.id
_entity.type
_entity.pdbx_description
1 polymer ?
#
loop_
_entity_poly.entity_id
_entity_poly.type
_entity_poly.pdbx_seq_one_letter_code
_entity_poly.pdbx_strand_id
1 'polypeptide(L)'
;MGLARLSSIEDGNATSIEYASWLVEHPCALEKFEEMMKIAKGKKIVIFLDYDGTLSDIVPNPEEAFMTDKMRMVLGEVANRFPTAIISGRKRERVQDFVQLKNVYYAGSHGLDIEAPLDSTNSNEKDNKVVFYQPAIEFLPEKQKILNLLGERTNGIKGVNIEDNKFCISVHYRHVHTKDFGTVENIISGVLKEHPNFRVSTGIKVFEIGPNIVWNKGHALEYFLENLGFGNSDDVFPIYIGDDRTDEDAFKVLLKRGQGFPIVVTAAPKDTNALYSLREPKEVMEFLLGLVA
;
A
#
# COMPACT_ATOMS: atom_id res chain seq x y z
N MET A 1 -13.50 17.45 21.09
CA MET A 1 -14.49 16.68 20.32
C MET A 1 -13.98 15.25 20.31
N GLY A 2 -14.75 14.32 20.88
CA GLY A 2 -14.33 12.94 21.07
C GLY A 2 -14.13 12.23 19.72
N LEU A 3 -13.09 11.41 19.65
CA LEU A 3 -12.90 10.43 18.59
C LEU A 3 -14.16 9.53 18.57
N ALA A 4 -14.72 9.33 17.37
CA ALA A 4 -15.90 8.52 17.20
C ALA A 4 -15.64 7.12 17.78
N ARG A 5 -16.59 6.63 18.58
CA ARG A 5 -16.57 5.26 19.11
C ARG A 5 -16.22 4.28 18.00
N LEU A 6 -15.16 3.49 18.22
CA LEU A 6 -14.84 2.31 17.43
C LEU A 6 -16.08 1.41 17.42
N SER A 7 -16.83 1.44 16.31
CA SER A 7 -17.78 0.38 16.02
C SER A 7 -16.94 -0.89 15.78
N SER A 8 -17.22 -1.90 16.58
CA SER A 8 -16.73 -3.26 16.39
C SER A 8 -16.89 -3.66 14.93
N ILE A 9 -15.77 -3.77 14.22
CA ILE A 9 -15.75 -4.50 12.95
C ILE A 9 -15.90 -5.96 13.37
N GLU A 10 -17.13 -6.44 13.37
CA GLU A 10 -17.41 -7.86 13.42
C GLU A 10 -16.79 -8.45 12.15
N ASP A 11 -16.04 -9.55 12.31
CA ASP A 11 -15.64 -10.44 11.22
C ASP A 11 -16.95 -11.01 10.63
N GLY A 12 -17.60 -10.23 9.77
CA GLY A 12 -18.87 -10.59 9.16
C GLY A 12 -18.61 -11.62 8.07
N ASN A 13 -19.07 -12.84 8.29
CA ASN A 13 -19.39 -13.77 7.21
C ASN A 13 -20.51 -13.11 6.39
N ALA A 14 -20.14 -12.33 5.36
CA ALA A 14 -21.07 -11.83 4.39
C ALA A 14 -21.83 -13.03 3.80
N THR A 15 -23.15 -12.94 3.71
CA THR A 15 -23.92 -14.00 3.09
C THR A 15 -23.47 -14.17 1.64
N SER A 16 -23.58 -15.38 1.09
CA SER A 16 -23.23 -15.63 -0.31
C SER A 16 -23.99 -14.71 -1.29
N ILE A 17 -25.16 -14.24 -0.89
CA ILE A 17 -26.00 -13.29 -1.66
C ILE A 17 -25.41 -11.89 -1.63
N GLU A 18 -24.94 -11.40 -0.48
CA GLU A 18 -24.31 -10.08 -0.35
C GLU A 18 -23.02 -10.01 -1.16
N TYR A 19 -22.19 -11.06 -1.10
CA TYR A 19 -20.97 -11.12 -1.89
C TYR A 19 -21.25 -11.18 -3.39
N ALA A 20 -22.25 -11.97 -3.83
CA ALA A 20 -22.66 -12.03 -5.23
C ALA A 20 -23.18 -10.67 -5.74
N SER A 21 -23.96 -9.95 -4.91
CA SER A 21 -24.45 -8.62 -5.25
C SER A 21 -23.31 -7.62 -5.38
N TRP A 22 -22.34 -7.65 -4.45
CA TRP A 22 -21.15 -6.79 -4.47
C TRP A 22 -20.27 -7.03 -5.71
N LEU A 23 -20.15 -8.30 -6.17
CA LEU A 23 -19.41 -8.65 -7.39
C LEU A 23 -20.05 -8.13 -8.68
N VAL A 24 -21.33 -7.73 -8.66
CA VAL A 24 -21.95 -7.06 -9.81
C VAL A 24 -21.34 -5.66 -10.01
N GLU A 25 -21.04 -4.96 -8.92
CA GLU A 25 -20.43 -3.63 -8.95
C GLU A 25 -18.89 -3.69 -9.06
N HIS A 26 -18.29 -4.74 -8.49
CA HIS A 26 -16.83 -4.96 -8.45
C HIS A 26 -16.48 -6.36 -9.00
N PRO A 27 -16.66 -6.61 -10.31
CA PRO A 27 -16.49 -7.94 -10.90
C PRO A 27 -15.06 -8.45 -10.75
N CYS A 28 -14.93 -9.79 -10.72
CA CYS A 28 -13.62 -10.44 -10.64
C CYS A 28 -12.75 -10.07 -11.84
N ALA A 29 -11.55 -9.55 -11.57
CA ALA A 29 -10.61 -9.13 -12.59
C ALA A 29 -10.13 -10.30 -13.46
N LEU A 30 -10.07 -11.53 -12.92
CA LEU A 30 -9.72 -12.72 -13.70
C LEU A 30 -10.82 -13.07 -14.72
N GLU A 31 -12.09 -12.99 -14.32
CA GLU A 31 -13.22 -13.25 -15.22
C GLU A 31 -13.36 -12.17 -16.31
N LYS A 32 -12.94 -10.94 -15.99
CA LYS A 32 -12.99 -9.79 -16.90
C LYS A 32 -11.67 -9.52 -17.63
N PHE A 33 -10.68 -10.37 -17.47
CA PHE A 33 -9.31 -10.14 -17.96
C PHE A 33 -9.27 -9.80 -19.45
N GLU A 34 -9.92 -10.59 -20.31
CA GLU A 34 -9.94 -10.35 -21.75
C GLU A 34 -10.61 -9.01 -22.14
N GLU A 35 -11.66 -8.62 -21.41
CA GLU A 35 -12.35 -7.35 -21.61
C GLU A 35 -11.44 -6.18 -21.18
N MET A 36 -10.78 -6.30 -20.04
CA MET A 36 -9.81 -5.34 -19.53
C MET A 36 -8.65 -5.15 -20.51
N MET A 37 -8.08 -6.22 -21.04
CA MET A 37 -6.98 -6.16 -22.01
C MET A 37 -7.41 -5.57 -23.36
N LYS A 38 -8.66 -5.72 -23.78
CA LYS A 38 -9.19 -5.02 -24.96
C LYS A 38 -9.23 -3.51 -24.75
N ILE A 39 -9.60 -3.03 -23.56
CA ILE A 39 -9.63 -1.61 -23.19
C ILE A 39 -8.19 -1.04 -23.15
N ALA A 40 -7.23 -1.79 -22.62
CA ALA A 40 -5.83 -1.41 -22.52
C ALA A 40 -5.06 -1.54 -23.84
N LYS A 41 -5.71 -2.10 -24.89
CA LYS A 41 -5.05 -2.37 -26.18
C LYS A 41 -4.45 -1.12 -26.81
N GLY A 42 -3.16 -1.19 -27.15
CA GLY A 42 -2.41 -0.10 -27.78
C GLY A 42 -1.92 0.97 -26.79
N LYS A 43 -2.17 0.79 -25.50
CA LYS A 43 -1.70 1.68 -24.44
C LYS A 43 -0.48 1.09 -23.71
N LYS A 44 0.29 1.95 -23.08
CA LYS A 44 1.44 1.55 -22.24
C LYS A 44 0.93 1.20 -20.86
N ILE A 45 0.91 -0.08 -20.53
CA ILE A 45 0.53 -0.57 -19.20
C ILE A 45 1.65 -0.24 -18.20
N VAL A 46 1.26 0.28 -17.03
CA VAL A 46 2.14 0.51 -15.87
C VAL A 46 1.48 -0.15 -14.66
N ILE A 47 2.24 -0.93 -13.90
CA ILE A 47 1.72 -1.74 -12.79
C ILE A 47 2.11 -1.12 -11.45
N PHE A 48 1.13 -0.94 -10.58
CA PHE A 48 1.31 -0.49 -9.20
C PHE A 48 0.71 -1.53 -8.25
N LEU A 49 1.46 -1.92 -7.26
CA LEU A 49 1.10 -3.01 -6.35
C LEU A 49 1.32 -2.55 -4.91
N ASP A 50 0.37 -2.83 -4.03
CA ASP A 50 0.65 -2.91 -2.62
C ASP A 50 1.40 -4.22 -2.30
N TYR A 51 1.90 -4.35 -1.07
CA TYR A 51 2.66 -5.54 -0.67
C TYR A 51 1.85 -6.48 0.23
N ASP A 52 1.45 -6.02 1.42
CA ASP A 52 0.76 -6.83 2.42
C ASP A 52 -0.71 -7.07 2.01
N GLY A 53 -1.17 -8.32 2.00
CA GLY A 53 -2.52 -8.63 1.51
C GLY A 53 -2.66 -8.65 -0.02
N THR A 54 -1.62 -8.21 -0.75
CA THR A 54 -1.61 -8.13 -2.22
C THR A 54 -0.56 -9.05 -2.83
N LEU A 55 0.72 -8.88 -2.52
CA LEU A 55 1.83 -9.73 -2.97
C LEU A 55 2.19 -10.82 -1.97
N SER A 56 1.88 -10.62 -0.70
CA SER A 56 2.05 -11.60 0.37
C SER A 56 0.77 -11.71 1.19
N ASP A 57 0.56 -12.85 1.82
CA ASP A 57 -0.55 -13.02 2.76
C ASP A 57 -0.37 -12.12 3.99
N ILE A 58 -1.52 -11.69 4.57
CA ILE A 58 -1.50 -11.04 5.87
C ILE A 58 -1.21 -12.09 6.94
N VAL A 59 -0.08 -11.93 7.63
CA VAL A 59 0.38 -12.84 8.68
C VAL A 59 0.36 -12.19 10.06
N PRO A 60 0.25 -12.98 11.16
CA PRO A 60 0.25 -12.42 12.52
C PRO A 60 1.52 -11.66 12.89
N ASN A 61 2.68 -12.15 12.42
CA ASN A 61 3.97 -11.49 12.61
C ASN A 61 4.39 -10.77 11.32
N PRO A 62 4.41 -9.43 11.29
CA PRO A 62 4.77 -8.66 10.09
C PRO A 62 6.16 -9.00 9.52
N GLU A 63 7.09 -9.48 10.36
CA GLU A 63 8.43 -9.88 9.95
C GLU A 63 8.46 -11.16 9.11
N GLU A 64 7.36 -11.92 9.10
CA GLU A 64 7.20 -13.18 8.38
C GLU A 64 6.35 -13.07 7.11
N ALA A 65 5.98 -11.86 6.70
CA ALA A 65 5.18 -11.62 5.50
C ALA A 65 6.01 -11.79 4.22
N PHE A 66 6.57 -12.96 4.02
CA PHE A 66 7.38 -13.26 2.84
C PHE A 66 6.51 -13.56 1.62
N MET A 67 6.88 -12.98 0.51
CA MET A 67 6.32 -13.33 -0.79
C MET A 67 6.79 -14.72 -1.21
N THR A 68 5.91 -15.51 -1.81
CA THR A 68 6.28 -16.83 -2.35
C THR A 68 7.26 -16.72 -3.52
N ASP A 69 8.12 -17.73 -3.71
CA ASP A 69 9.06 -17.74 -4.84
C ASP A 69 8.34 -17.70 -6.19
N LYS A 70 7.17 -18.32 -6.27
CA LYS A 70 6.34 -18.28 -7.48
C LYS A 70 5.82 -16.88 -7.78
N MET A 71 5.33 -16.15 -6.77
CA MET A 71 4.91 -14.76 -6.92
C MET A 71 6.10 -13.89 -7.36
N ARG A 72 7.29 -14.10 -6.75
CA ARG A 72 8.51 -13.36 -7.11
C ARG A 72 8.91 -13.58 -8.56
N MET A 73 8.85 -14.83 -9.04
CA MET A 73 9.10 -15.16 -10.44
C MET A 73 8.16 -14.42 -11.38
N VAL A 74 6.86 -14.51 -11.11
CA VAL A 74 5.83 -13.86 -11.93
C VAL A 74 6.00 -12.34 -11.93
N LEU A 75 6.21 -11.74 -10.76
CA LEU A 75 6.46 -10.32 -10.64
C LEU A 75 7.71 -9.86 -11.40
N GLY A 76 8.77 -10.68 -11.39
CA GLY A 76 9.99 -10.44 -12.18
C GLY A 76 9.72 -10.42 -13.68
N GLU A 77 8.90 -11.34 -14.19
CA GLU A 77 8.49 -11.38 -15.60
C GLU A 77 7.62 -10.18 -15.98
N VAL A 78 6.69 -9.80 -15.11
CA VAL A 78 5.86 -8.59 -15.28
C VAL A 78 6.75 -7.34 -15.35
N ALA A 79 7.67 -7.19 -14.41
CA ALA A 79 8.57 -6.03 -14.34
C ALA A 79 9.59 -5.98 -15.50
N ASN A 80 9.84 -7.08 -16.20
CA ASN A 80 10.61 -7.08 -17.44
C ASN A 80 9.82 -6.57 -18.66
N ARG A 81 8.49 -6.66 -18.61
CA ARG A 81 7.61 -6.23 -19.72
C ARG A 81 6.97 -4.88 -19.48
N PHE A 82 6.67 -4.54 -18.22
CA PHE A 82 5.93 -3.34 -17.82
C PHE A 82 6.66 -2.60 -16.70
N PRO A 83 6.74 -1.27 -16.75
CA PRO A 83 7.15 -0.50 -15.59
C PRO A 83 6.30 -0.88 -14.38
N THR A 84 6.94 -1.34 -13.31
CA THR A 84 6.26 -1.89 -12.14
C THR A 84 6.77 -1.23 -10.87
N ALA A 85 5.87 -0.73 -10.04
CA ALA A 85 6.18 -0.12 -8.76
C ALA A 85 5.43 -0.81 -7.61
N ILE A 86 6.09 -0.93 -6.46
CA ILE A 86 5.48 -1.38 -5.20
C ILE A 86 5.38 -0.18 -4.26
N ILE A 87 4.17 0.06 -3.72
CA ILE A 87 3.87 1.17 -2.80
C ILE A 87 3.31 0.57 -1.51
N SER A 88 4.11 0.54 -0.44
CA SER A 88 3.80 -0.13 0.82
C SER A 88 3.86 0.82 2.02
N GLY A 89 3.14 0.48 3.10
CA GLY A 89 3.27 1.13 4.41
C GLY A 89 4.59 0.83 5.10
N ARG A 90 5.23 -0.28 4.75
CA ARG A 90 6.52 -0.70 5.33
C ARG A 90 7.67 0.24 4.95
N LYS A 91 8.77 0.14 5.68
CA LYS A 91 10.07 0.67 5.24
C LYS A 91 10.41 0.18 3.83
N ARG A 92 10.86 1.08 2.96
CA ARG A 92 11.25 0.75 1.59
C ARG A 92 12.31 -0.35 1.53
N GLU A 93 13.36 -0.25 2.34
CA GLU A 93 14.43 -1.23 2.43
C GLU A 93 13.90 -2.61 2.83
N ARG A 94 12.89 -2.65 3.73
CA ARG A 94 12.26 -3.91 4.15
C ARG A 94 11.48 -4.57 3.00
N VAL A 95 10.76 -3.77 2.22
CA VAL A 95 10.06 -4.28 1.02
C VAL A 95 11.05 -4.80 0.00
N GLN A 96 12.16 -4.09 -0.21
CA GLN A 96 13.25 -4.54 -1.10
C GLN A 96 13.85 -5.88 -0.66
N ASP A 97 14.07 -6.08 0.65
CA ASP A 97 14.56 -7.34 1.23
C ASP A 97 13.59 -8.50 1.01
N PHE A 98 12.27 -8.25 1.07
CA PHE A 98 11.25 -9.26 0.84
C PHE A 98 11.08 -9.59 -0.65
N VAL A 99 11.09 -8.59 -1.51
CA VAL A 99 10.83 -8.73 -2.95
C VAL A 99 12.07 -9.22 -3.71
N GLN A 100 13.25 -8.68 -3.42
CA GLN A 100 14.54 -9.05 -4.01
C GLN A 100 14.61 -8.90 -5.54
N LEU A 101 13.87 -7.97 -6.12
CA LEU A 101 13.90 -7.64 -7.56
C LEU A 101 14.50 -6.25 -7.78
N LYS A 102 15.41 -6.11 -8.75
CA LYS A 102 16.10 -4.85 -9.06
C LYS A 102 15.41 -4.02 -10.14
N ASN A 103 14.52 -4.65 -10.91
CA ASN A 103 13.78 -4.05 -12.01
C ASN A 103 12.39 -3.57 -11.61
N VAL A 104 12.16 -3.38 -10.30
CA VAL A 104 10.93 -2.86 -9.71
C VAL A 104 11.24 -1.55 -8.99
N TYR A 105 10.35 -0.57 -9.09
CA TYR A 105 10.42 0.67 -8.32
C TYR A 105 9.81 0.46 -6.93
N TYR A 106 10.33 1.17 -5.93
CA TYR A 106 9.91 0.98 -4.55
C TYR A 106 9.52 2.29 -3.88
N ALA A 107 8.39 2.27 -3.20
CA ALA A 107 7.96 3.32 -2.30
C ALA A 107 7.57 2.72 -0.95
N GLY A 108 8.24 3.15 0.10
CA GLY A 108 7.95 2.80 1.50
C GLY A 108 7.20 3.90 2.23
N SER A 109 6.78 3.62 3.47
CA SER A 109 6.10 4.58 4.36
C SER A 109 4.90 5.26 3.68
N HIS A 110 4.03 4.46 3.02
CA HIS A 110 2.88 4.95 2.24
C HIS A 110 3.25 5.94 1.13
N GLY A 111 4.43 5.78 0.52
CA GLY A 111 4.91 6.65 -0.54
C GLY A 111 5.76 7.84 -0.07
N LEU A 112 6.08 7.94 1.22
CA LEU A 112 6.95 9.00 1.76
C LEU A 112 8.45 8.73 1.53
N ASP A 113 8.83 7.54 1.07
CA ASP A 113 10.20 7.14 0.76
C ASP A 113 10.24 6.45 -0.61
N ILE A 114 10.40 7.24 -1.65
CA ILE A 114 10.39 6.76 -3.04
C ILE A 114 11.82 6.65 -3.55
N GLU A 115 12.11 5.51 -4.18
CA GLU A 115 13.28 5.29 -5.01
C GLU A 115 12.85 5.14 -6.46
N ALA A 116 13.22 6.11 -7.29
CA ALA A 116 12.93 6.10 -8.72
C ALA A 116 14.24 6.18 -9.53
N PRO A 117 14.32 5.53 -10.70
CA PRO A 117 15.45 5.72 -11.59
C PRO A 117 15.44 7.17 -12.12
N LEU A 118 16.61 7.72 -12.34
CA LEU A 118 16.72 8.93 -13.16
C LEU A 118 16.37 8.57 -14.60
N ASP A 119 15.47 9.37 -15.16
CA ASP A 119 15.12 9.26 -16.57
C ASP A 119 16.38 9.43 -17.43
N SER A 120 16.82 8.33 -18.06
CA SER A 120 18.04 8.28 -18.89
C SER A 120 17.87 8.90 -20.25
N THR A 121 16.79 9.67 -20.49
CA THR A 121 16.53 10.30 -21.80
C THR A 121 17.49 11.45 -22.12
N ASN A 122 18.29 11.93 -21.18
CA ASN A 122 19.16 13.10 -21.36
C ASN A 122 20.64 12.93 -20.94
N SER A 123 21.12 11.73 -20.59
CA SER A 123 22.53 11.57 -20.25
C SER A 123 23.18 10.44 -21.04
N ASN A 124 24.28 10.78 -21.76
CA ASN A 124 25.18 9.85 -22.40
C ASN A 124 26.04 9.00 -21.43
N GLU A 125 25.68 8.99 -20.15
CA GLU A 125 26.36 8.25 -19.10
C GLU A 125 25.46 7.13 -18.59
N LYS A 126 25.96 5.89 -18.72
CA LYS A 126 25.36 4.63 -18.23
C LYS A 126 25.41 4.49 -16.69
N ASP A 127 25.41 5.58 -15.95
CA ASP A 127 25.29 5.52 -14.51
C ASP A 127 23.82 5.43 -14.13
N ASN A 128 23.40 4.29 -13.56
CA ASN A 128 22.11 4.07 -12.91
C ASN A 128 22.01 5.01 -11.69
N LYS A 129 21.83 6.32 -11.93
CA LYS A 129 21.57 7.27 -10.86
C LYS A 129 20.14 7.06 -10.38
N VAL A 130 19.99 6.72 -9.13
CA VAL A 130 18.72 6.60 -8.43
C VAL A 130 18.42 7.92 -7.76
N VAL A 131 17.20 8.42 -7.94
CA VAL A 131 16.71 9.60 -7.20
C VAL A 131 15.86 9.13 -6.04
N PHE A 132 16.15 9.66 -4.86
CA PHE A 132 15.30 9.50 -3.70
C PHE A 132 14.39 10.72 -3.56
N TYR A 133 13.10 10.48 -3.45
CA TYR A 133 12.12 11.51 -3.14
C TYR A 133 11.51 11.24 -1.76
N GLN A 134 11.72 12.17 -0.84
CA GLN A 134 11.35 12.03 0.57
C GLN A 134 10.67 13.31 1.07
N PRO A 135 9.38 13.51 0.75
CA PRO A 135 8.66 14.76 1.07
C PRO A 135 8.53 15.05 2.57
N ALA A 136 8.80 14.06 3.43
CA ALA A 136 8.69 14.17 4.88
C ALA A 136 10.04 14.15 5.61
N ILE A 137 11.16 14.43 4.94
CA ILE A 137 12.50 14.30 5.52
C ILE A 137 12.69 15.22 6.76
N GLU A 138 12.09 16.40 6.76
CA GLU A 138 12.16 17.36 7.87
C GLU A 138 11.48 16.85 9.15
N PHE A 139 10.55 15.90 9.05
CA PHE A 139 9.83 15.35 10.21
C PHE A 139 10.57 14.21 10.93
N LEU A 140 11.68 13.68 10.38
CA LEU A 140 12.41 12.57 10.98
C LEU A 140 12.86 12.80 12.42
N PRO A 141 13.40 14.00 12.81
CA PRO A 141 13.81 14.24 14.20
C PRO A 141 12.62 14.20 15.19
N GLU A 142 11.46 14.73 14.79
CA GLU A 142 10.25 14.71 15.61
C GLU A 142 9.67 13.29 15.68
N LYS A 143 9.62 12.57 14.55
CA LYS A 143 9.21 11.16 14.50
C LYS A 143 10.02 10.29 15.45
N GLN A 144 11.34 10.50 15.53
CA GLN A 144 12.20 9.73 16.44
C GLN A 144 11.87 9.99 17.91
N LYS A 145 11.51 11.23 18.28
CA LYS A 145 11.04 11.54 19.64
C LYS A 145 9.74 10.81 19.96
N ILE A 146 8.78 10.83 19.02
CA ILE A 146 7.50 10.12 19.17
C ILE A 146 7.74 8.62 19.34
N LEU A 147 8.60 8.01 18.51
CA LEU A 147 8.94 6.59 18.57
C LEU A 147 9.50 6.21 19.97
N ASN A 148 10.43 7.00 20.49
CA ASN A 148 11.01 6.77 21.81
C ASN A 148 9.95 6.88 22.92
N LEU A 149 9.12 7.95 22.91
CA LEU A 149 8.03 8.14 23.88
C LEU A 149 7.02 7.01 23.86
N LEU A 150 6.63 6.54 22.68
CA LEU A 150 5.74 5.39 22.54
C LEU A 150 6.38 4.13 23.12
N GLY A 151 7.65 3.86 22.79
CA GLY A 151 8.38 2.72 23.33
C GLY A 151 8.45 2.74 24.85
N GLU A 152 8.76 3.89 25.45
CA GLU A 152 8.81 4.06 26.91
C GLU A 152 7.44 3.86 27.57
N ARG A 153 6.39 4.53 27.03
CA ARG A 153 5.05 4.54 27.65
C ARG A 153 4.29 3.23 27.46
N THR A 154 4.62 2.43 26.44
CA THR A 154 3.98 1.12 26.18
C THR A 154 4.76 -0.08 26.73
N ASN A 155 5.96 0.13 27.27
CA ASN A 155 6.88 -0.94 27.72
C ASN A 155 6.25 -1.93 28.75
N GLY A 156 5.22 -1.53 29.47
CA GLY A 156 4.51 -2.39 30.42
C GLY A 156 3.30 -3.14 29.83
N ILE A 157 2.95 -2.91 28.57
CA ILE A 157 1.75 -3.47 27.94
C ILE A 157 2.13 -4.68 27.10
N LYS A 158 1.80 -5.88 27.59
CA LYS A 158 2.11 -7.11 26.88
C LYS A 158 1.34 -7.19 25.55
N GLY A 159 2.06 -7.50 24.48
CA GLY A 159 1.48 -7.70 23.14
C GLY A 159 1.47 -6.47 22.24
N VAL A 160 1.90 -5.30 22.74
CA VAL A 160 2.20 -4.16 21.88
C VAL A 160 3.49 -4.44 21.11
N ASN A 161 3.47 -4.21 19.80
CA ASN A 161 4.66 -4.20 18.96
C ASN A 161 4.71 -2.86 18.21
N ILE A 162 5.84 -2.17 18.28
CA ILE A 162 6.06 -0.89 17.60
C ILE A 162 7.06 -1.09 16.48
N GLU A 163 6.65 -0.74 15.28
CA GLU A 163 7.46 -0.84 14.06
C GLU A 163 7.82 0.55 13.57
N ASP A 164 9.11 0.76 13.32
CA ASP A 164 9.64 1.98 12.72
C ASP A 164 9.66 1.86 11.20
N ASN A 165 8.73 2.51 10.52
CA ASN A 165 8.62 2.55 9.07
C ASN A 165 9.24 3.82 8.47
N LYS A 166 10.37 4.29 9.03
CA LYS A 166 11.14 5.46 8.63
C LYS A 166 10.38 6.78 8.81
N PHE A 167 9.37 7.06 8.00
CA PHE A 167 8.54 8.27 8.08
C PHE A 167 7.26 8.07 8.87
N CYS A 168 6.85 6.81 9.09
CA CYS A 168 5.68 6.42 9.86
C CYS A 168 6.08 5.50 11.02
N ILE A 169 5.18 5.35 11.99
CA ILE A 169 5.31 4.41 13.11
C ILE A 169 4.04 3.58 13.15
N SER A 170 4.16 2.25 13.08
CA SER A 170 3.03 1.33 13.25
C SER A 170 3.02 0.78 14.67
N VAL A 171 1.91 0.96 15.38
CA VAL A 171 1.70 0.42 16.72
C VAL A 171 0.71 -0.72 16.62
N HIS A 172 1.21 -1.94 16.53
CA HIS A 172 0.41 -3.16 16.46
C HIS A 172 -0.12 -3.56 17.82
N TYR A 173 -1.43 -3.78 17.93
CA TYR A 173 -2.11 -4.19 19.17
C TYR A 173 -2.90 -5.50 19.02
N ARG A 174 -2.63 -6.29 17.98
CA ARG A 174 -3.31 -7.57 17.71
C ARG A 174 -3.21 -8.54 18.87
N HIS A 175 -2.07 -8.57 19.55
CA HIS A 175 -1.78 -9.49 20.67
C HIS A 175 -1.96 -8.84 22.05
N VAL A 176 -2.44 -7.59 22.10
CA VAL A 176 -2.77 -6.90 23.35
C VAL A 176 -4.08 -7.46 23.89
N HIS A 177 -4.19 -7.58 25.22
CA HIS A 177 -5.44 -7.97 25.85
C HIS A 177 -6.49 -6.86 25.69
N THR A 178 -7.73 -7.22 25.39
CA THR A 178 -8.83 -6.25 25.07
C THR A 178 -9.02 -5.16 26.12
N LYS A 179 -8.82 -5.47 27.42
CA LYS A 179 -8.88 -4.49 28.52
C LYS A 179 -7.85 -3.37 28.39
N ASP A 180 -6.73 -3.61 27.70
CA ASP A 180 -5.61 -2.69 27.60
C ASP A 180 -5.64 -1.88 26.27
N PHE A 181 -6.60 -2.15 25.36
CA PHE A 181 -6.74 -1.41 24.09
C PHE A 181 -6.90 0.10 24.30
N GLY A 182 -7.82 0.50 25.20
CA GLY A 182 -8.03 1.91 25.54
C GLY A 182 -6.80 2.56 26.16
N THR A 183 -5.97 1.80 26.87
CA THR A 183 -4.70 2.30 27.42
C THR A 183 -3.72 2.64 26.31
N VAL A 184 -3.57 1.75 25.29
CA VAL A 184 -2.70 2.00 24.13
C VAL A 184 -3.16 3.24 23.37
N GLU A 185 -4.48 3.34 23.08
CA GLU A 185 -5.06 4.49 22.38
C GLU A 185 -4.85 5.81 23.17
N ASN A 186 -5.03 5.79 24.49
CA ASN A 186 -4.78 6.96 25.33
C ASN A 186 -3.31 7.38 25.35
N ILE A 187 -2.38 6.44 25.36
CA ILE A 187 -0.94 6.71 25.27
C ILE A 187 -0.63 7.41 23.96
N ILE A 188 -1.09 6.86 22.83
CA ILE A 188 -0.87 7.44 21.48
C ILE A 188 -1.45 8.85 21.43
N SER A 189 -2.70 9.02 21.84
CA SER A 189 -3.37 10.32 21.87
C SER A 189 -2.65 11.33 22.77
N GLY A 190 -2.12 10.88 23.92
CA GLY A 190 -1.35 11.71 24.82
C GLY A 190 -0.02 12.17 24.23
N VAL A 191 0.69 11.28 23.53
CA VAL A 191 1.94 11.63 22.83
C VAL A 191 1.66 12.61 21.70
N LEU A 192 0.64 12.35 20.87
CA LEU A 192 0.37 13.19 19.70
C LEU A 192 -0.20 14.59 20.05
N LYS A 193 -0.75 14.79 21.25
CA LYS A 193 -1.10 16.14 21.72
C LYS A 193 0.10 17.08 21.82
N GLU A 194 1.28 16.53 22.11
CA GLU A 194 2.54 17.26 22.20
C GLU A 194 3.23 17.39 20.82
N HIS A 195 2.73 16.66 19.80
CA HIS A 195 3.28 16.57 18.46
C HIS A 195 2.24 16.84 17.37
N PRO A 196 1.72 18.08 17.23
CA PRO A 196 0.61 18.40 16.31
C PRO A 196 0.95 18.23 14.82
N ASN A 197 2.23 18.13 14.49
CA ASN A 197 2.69 17.85 13.13
C ASN A 197 2.51 16.37 12.74
N PHE A 198 2.04 15.53 13.67
CA PHE A 198 1.77 14.12 13.42
C PHE A 198 0.30 13.80 13.65
N ARG A 199 -0.19 12.85 12.87
CA ARG A 199 -1.56 12.33 12.98
C ARG A 199 -1.55 10.81 13.12
N VAL A 200 -2.63 10.25 13.68
CA VAL A 200 -2.86 8.82 13.74
C VAL A 200 -4.03 8.43 12.84
N SER A 201 -3.89 7.32 12.17
CA SER A 201 -4.97 6.59 11.48
C SER A 201 -5.05 5.17 12.02
N THR A 202 -6.18 4.49 11.80
CA THR A 202 -6.42 3.15 12.32
C THR A 202 -6.55 2.16 11.16
N GLY A 203 -5.75 1.11 11.20
CA GLY A 203 -5.86 -0.07 10.33
C GLY A 203 -6.38 -1.30 11.10
N ILE A 204 -6.23 -2.49 10.51
CA ILE A 204 -6.67 -3.75 11.11
C ILE A 204 -5.74 -4.14 12.27
N LYS A 205 -6.13 -3.81 13.51
CA LYS A 205 -5.34 -4.05 14.73
C LYS A 205 -3.98 -3.32 14.76
N VAL A 206 -3.90 -2.16 14.08
CA VAL A 206 -2.72 -1.30 14.05
C VAL A 206 -3.14 0.16 14.10
N PHE A 207 -2.35 0.99 14.78
CA PHE A 207 -2.39 2.44 14.67
C PHE A 207 -1.20 2.89 13.84
N GLU A 208 -1.48 3.63 12.77
CA GLU A 208 -0.47 4.22 11.89
C GLU A 208 -0.28 5.69 12.25
N ILE A 209 0.93 6.06 12.66
CA ILE A 209 1.30 7.41 13.05
C ILE A 209 2.25 7.95 12.00
N GLY A 210 1.89 9.04 11.36
CA GLY A 210 2.69 9.67 10.30
C GLY A 210 2.60 11.19 10.33
N PRO A 211 3.46 11.88 9.57
CA PRO A 211 3.44 13.33 9.48
C PRO A 211 2.09 13.83 8.92
N ASN A 212 1.63 14.96 9.46
CA ASN A 212 0.37 15.58 9.05
C ASN A 212 0.56 16.43 7.80
N ILE A 213 0.96 15.80 6.71
CA ILE A 213 1.12 16.42 5.39
C ILE A 213 0.11 15.83 4.40
N VAL A 214 -0.12 16.56 3.31
CA VAL A 214 -0.97 16.10 2.21
C VAL A 214 -0.15 15.18 1.31
N TRP A 215 0.02 13.93 1.74
CA TRP A 215 0.71 12.88 0.99
C TRP A 215 0.14 11.51 1.36
N ASN A 216 -0.03 10.64 0.36
CA ASN A 216 -0.57 9.30 0.50
C ASN A 216 -0.17 8.42 -0.71
N LYS A 217 -0.63 7.18 -0.80
CA LYS A 217 -0.34 6.26 -1.91
C LYS A 217 -0.80 6.81 -3.28
N GLY A 218 -1.86 7.62 -3.33
CA GLY A 218 -2.31 8.30 -4.55
C GLY A 218 -1.29 9.31 -5.07
N HIS A 219 -0.72 10.14 -4.19
CA HIS A 219 0.34 11.08 -4.57
C HIS A 219 1.62 10.34 -5.01
N ALA A 220 1.93 9.21 -4.39
CA ALA A 220 3.06 8.38 -4.82
C ALA A 220 2.84 7.80 -6.23
N LEU A 221 1.62 7.35 -6.52
CA LEU A 221 1.23 6.91 -7.87
C LEU A 221 1.41 8.03 -8.90
N GLU A 222 0.88 9.24 -8.62
CA GLU A 222 1.03 10.39 -9.51
C GLU A 222 2.51 10.74 -9.72
N TYR A 223 3.30 10.76 -8.64
CA TYR A 223 4.74 11.01 -8.70
C TYR A 223 5.46 9.99 -9.60
N PHE A 224 5.16 8.71 -9.48
CA PHE A 224 5.75 7.69 -10.36
C PHE A 224 5.34 7.90 -11.82
N LEU A 225 4.06 8.15 -12.10
CA LEU A 225 3.60 8.40 -13.45
C LEU A 225 4.30 9.61 -14.07
N GLU A 226 4.47 10.71 -13.33
CA GLU A 226 5.16 11.90 -13.80
C GLU A 226 6.65 11.63 -14.08
N ASN A 227 7.34 10.96 -13.14
CA ASN A 227 8.79 10.71 -13.25
C ASN A 227 9.15 9.58 -14.22
N LEU A 228 8.20 8.73 -14.57
CA LEU A 228 8.32 7.75 -15.66
C LEU A 228 7.95 8.35 -17.03
N GLY A 229 7.67 9.66 -17.10
CA GLY A 229 7.30 10.35 -18.32
C GLY A 229 5.85 10.11 -18.76
N PHE A 230 4.98 9.66 -17.84
CA PHE A 230 3.59 9.28 -18.16
C PHE A 230 2.53 10.19 -17.52
N GLY A 231 2.93 11.29 -16.89
CA GLY A 231 2.03 12.14 -16.10
C GLY A 231 0.78 12.62 -16.82
N ASN A 232 0.93 13.11 -18.06
CA ASN A 232 -0.15 13.67 -18.88
C ASN A 232 -0.39 12.89 -20.17
N SER A 233 -0.01 11.62 -20.23
CA SER A 233 -0.15 10.83 -21.46
C SER A 233 -1.47 10.05 -21.47
N ASP A 234 -2.29 10.27 -22.50
CA ASP A 234 -3.49 9.48 -22.77
C ASP A 234 -3.17 8.05 -23.23
N ASP A 235 -1.89 7.78 -23.57
CA ASP A 235 -1.41 6.48 -24.03
C ASP A 235 -1.02 5.55 -22.89
N VAL A 236 -1.06 6.02 -21.63
CA VAL A 236 -0.70 5.21 -20.45
C VAL A 236 -1.93 4.62 -19.81
N PHE A 237 -1.82 3.37 -19.38
CA PHE A 237 -2.89 2.65 -18.73
C PHE A 237 -2.38 2.04 -17.42
N PRO A 238 -2.49 2.76 -16.30
CA PRO A 238 -2.06 2.26 -15.00
C PRO A 238 -3.03 1.21 -14.45
N ILE A 239 -2.48 0.13 -13.90
CA ILE A 239 -3.20 -0.87 -13.11
C ILE A 239 -2.69 -0.77 -11.69
N TYR A 240 -3.57 -0.54 -10.72
CA TYR A 240 -3.24 -0.52 -9.31
C TYR A 240 -3.98 -1.64 -8.58
N ILE A 241 -3.24 -2.48 -7.86
CA ILE A 241 -3.79 -3.58 -7.06
C ILE A 241 -3.40 -3.36 -5.60
N GLY A 242 -4.38 -3.36 -4.69
CA GLY A 242 -4.17 -3.19 -3.26
C GLY A 242 -5.34 -3.71 -2.43
N ASP A 243 -5.13 -3.93 -1.12
CA ASP A 243 -6.12 -4.58 -0.26
C ASP A 243 -6.70 -3.67 0.82
N ASP A 244 -6.02 -2.58 1.17
CA ASP A 244 -6.35 -1.82 2.37
C ASP A 244 -6.96 -0.43 2.08
N ARG A 245 -7.25 0.29 3.16
CA ARG A 245 -7.82 1.64 3.10
C ARG A 245 -6.88 2.67 2.49
N THR A 246 -5.57 2.46 2.57
CA THR A 246 -4.60 3.43 2.04
C THR A 246 -4.50 3.34 0.52
N ASP A 247 -4.88 2.20 -0.07
CA ASP A 247 -4.95 1.99 -1.52
C ASP A 247 -6.13 2.73 -2.16
N GLU A 248 -7.19 3.01 -1.39
CA GLU A 248 -8.35 3.79 -1.85
C GLU A 248 -7.96 5.18 -2.38
N ASP A 249 -6.87 5.76 -1.86
CA ASP A 249 -6.37 7.04 -2.35
C ASP A 249 -5.79 6.91 -3.76
N ALA A 250 -5.12 5.80 -4.06
CA ALA A 250 -4.63 5.50 -5.41
C ALA A 250 -5.80 5.13 -6.36
N PHE A 251 -6.80 4.39 -5.88
CA PHE A 251 -8.00 4.08 -6.66
C PHE A 251 -8.72 5.37 -7.10
N LYS A 252 -8.89 6.34 -6.19
CA LYS A 252 -9.49 7.65 -6.50
C LYS A 252 -8.71 8.42 -7.56
N VAL A 253 -7.39 8.35 -7.54
CA VAL A 253 -6.55 8.96 -8.57
C VAL A 253 -6.85 8.35 -9.93
N LEU A 254 -6.92 7.03 -10.05
CA LEU A 254 -7.24 6.36 -11.31
C LEU A 254 -8.65 6.70 -11.81
N LEU A 255 -9.65 6.72 -10.91
CA LEU A 255 -11.01 7.13 -11.27
C LEU A 255 -11.06 8.58 -11.77
N LYS A 256 -10.37 9.51 -11.10
CA LYS A 256 -10.30 10.91 -11.49
C LYS A 256 -9.62 11.10 -12.86
N ARG A 257 -8.61 10.28 -13.16
CA ARG A 257 -7.96 10.25 -14.47
C ARG A 257 -8.89 9.69 -15.57
N GLY A 258 -9.93 8.94 -15.19
CA GLY A 258 -10.78 8.22 -16.14
C GLY A 258 -10.03 7.14 -16.93
N GLN A 259 -8.91 6.66 -16.42
CA GLN A 259 -7.96 5.82 -17.14
C GLN A 259 -7.23 4.89 -16.18
N GLY A 260 -7.24 3.59 -16.46
CA GLY A 260 -6.60 2.57 -15.63
C GLY A 260 -7.60 1.66 -14.90
N PHE A 261 -7.06 0.66 -14.24
CA PHE A 261 -7.83 -0.34 -13.49
C PHE A 261 -7.44 -0.34 -12.02
N PRO A 262 -8.25 0.30 -11.14
CA PRO A 262 -8.17 0.07 -9.71
C PRO A 262 -8.79 -1.29 -9.37
N ILE A 263 -8.01 -2.17 -8.74
CA ILE A 263 -8.38 -3.54 -8.38
C ILE A 263 -8.19 -3.72 -6.88
N VAL A 264 -9.26 -4.06 -6.16
CA VAL A 264 -9.18 -4.35 -4.73
C VAL A 264 -8.96 -5.84 -4.49
N VAL A 265 -8.11 -6.16 -3.51
CA VAL A 265 -7.94 -7.54 -3.03
C VAL A 265 -8.75 -7.71 -1.75
N THR A 266 -9.78 -8.57 -1.79
CA THR A 266 -10.62 -8.83 -0.61
C THR A 266 -11.44 -10.11 -0.77
N ALA A 267 -11.50 -10.92 0.28
CA ALA A 267 -12.34 -12.12 0.33
C ALA A 267 -13.81 -11.81 0.75
N ALA A 268 -14.09 -10.57 1.18
CA ALA A 268 -15.41 -10.15 1.66
C ALA A 268 -15.80 -8.79 1.04
N PRO A 269 -17.11 -8.51 0.89
CA PRO A 269 -17.58 -7.20 0.46
C PRO A 269 -17.08 -6.10 1.39
N LYS A 270 -16.63 -5.01 0.79
CA LYS A 270 -16.29 -3.78 1.51
C LYS A 270 -16.59 -2.56 0.65
N ASP A 271 -16.71 -1.41 1.29
CA ASP A 271 -16.81 -0.13 0.60
C ASP A 271 -15.47 0.20 -0.07
N THR A 272 -15.48 0.43 -1.39
CA THR A 272 -14.27 0.63 -2.18
C THR A 272 -14.53 1.47 -3.43
N ASN A 273 -13.50 2.19 -3.89
CA ASN A 273 -13.45 2.89 -5.17
C ASN A 273 -12.83 2.03 -6.28
N ALA A 274 -12.49 0.77 -6.02
CA ALA A 274 -12.01 -0.14 -7.05
C ALA A 274 -13.10 -0.48 -8.07
N LEU A 275 -12.73 -0.66 -9.33
CA LEU A 275 -13.64 -1.09 -10.39
C LEU A 275 -13.72 -2.61 -10.52
N TYR A 276 -12.68 -3.30 -10.06
CA TYR A 276 -12.56 -4.76 -10.13
C TYR A 276 -12.08 -5.30 -8.80
N SER A 277 -12.23 -6.61 -8.60
CA SER A 277 -11.79 -7.30 -7.40
C SER A 277 -10.98 -8.56 -7.71
N LEU A 278 -10.12 -8.92 -6.76
CA LEU A 278 -9.48 -10.22 -6.60
C LEU A 278 -9.67 -10.64 -5.15
N ARG A 279 -9.60 -11.94 -4.84
CA ARG A 279 -9.95 -12.44 -3.51
C ARG A 279 -8.76 -12.51 -2.56
N GLU A 280 -7.57 -12.84 -3.10
CA GLU A 280 -6.38 -13.18 -2.32
C GLU A 280 -5.11 -13.02 -3.16
N PRO A 281 -3.91 -13.01 -2.58
CA PRO A 281 -2.64 -12.88 -3.31
C PRO A 281 -2.43 -13.93 -4.40
N LYS A 282 -3.01 -15.11 -4.26
CA LYS A 282 -2.96 -16.14 -5.31
C LYS A 282 -3.67 -15.69 -6.60
N GLU A 283 -4.83 -15.05 -6.49
CA GLU A 283 -5.54 -14.51 -7.64
C GLU A 283 -4.81 -13.30 -8.24
N VAL A 284 -4.12 -12.49 -7.41
CA VAL A 284 -3.21 -11.44 -7.91
C VAL A 284 -2.12 -12.05 -8.76
N MET A 285 -1.50 -13.14 -8.31
CA MET A 285 -0.48 -13.85 -9.09
C MET A 285 -1.02 -14.38 -10.42
N GLU A 286 -2.24 -14.94 -10.41
CA GLU A 286 -2.91 -15.45 -11.62
C GLU A 286 -3.21 -14.31 -12.61
N PHE A 287 -3.66 -13.16 -12.12
CA PHE A 287 -3.87 -11.96 -12.94
C PHE A 287 -2.55 -11.47 -13.56
N LEU A 288 -1.49 -11.37 -12.76
CA LEU A 288 -0.16 -10.97 -13.23
C LEU A 288 0.41 -11.96 -14.27
N LEU A 289 0.18 -13.27 -14.09
CA LEU A 289 0.53 -14.28 -15.09
C LEU A 289 -0.18 -14.05 -16.42
N GLY A 290 -1.47 -13.69 -16.39
CA GLY A 290 -2.23 -13.35 -17.58
C GLY A 290 -1.62 -12.20 -18.39
N LEU A 291 -0.99 -11.21 -17.73
CA LEU A 291 -0.34 -10.08 -18.40
C LEU A 291 0.92 -10.47 -19.19
N VAL A 292 1.55 -11.58 -18.83
CA VAL A 292 2.82 -12.04 -19.42
C VAL A 292 2.70 -13.33 -20.25
N ALA A 293 1.49 -13.90 -20.32
CA ALA A 293 1.17 -15.08 -21.13
C ALA A 293 1.25 -14.87 -22.66
#